data_204d91330884d5f8c73b00a580b603a3
#
_entry.id   204d91330884d5f8c73b00a580b603a3
#
_cell.length_a   1.000
_cell.length_b   1.000
_cell.length_c   1.000
_cell.angle_alpha   90.00
_cell.angle_beta   90.00
_cell.angle_gamma   90.00
#
_symmetry.space_group_name_H-M   'P 1'
#
loop_
_entity.id
_entity.type
_entity.pdbx_description
1 polymer ?
#
loop_
_entity_poly.entity_id
_entity_poly.type
_entity_poly.pdbx_seq_one_letter_code
_entity_poly.pdbx_strand_id
1 'polypeptide(L)'
;MNYDMHGVWEGYADHHSKLFKRENDYYPYNSLNVDYAMNYWHSKGAPKHKLILGVPFYGRTFLLKNPSNNQPGPKAKSLSESFEGDFTEEQGFLSYFEICKLRKDPGWIQKKDSSGNDYMYKDDKWIGYDTKEAIERKVSVFEKYVVIFYTEILTGKVVLWCFFNIYIFFYIDRWII
;
A
#
# COMPACT_ATOMS: atom_id res chain seq x y z
N MET A 1 1.96 -11.27 -5.57
CA MET A 1 1.18 -10.24 -4.86
C MET A 1 2.07 -9.66 -3.78
N ASN A 2 2.33 -8.35 -3.80
CA ASN A 2 3.22 -7.67 -2.84
C ASN A 2 2.44 -6.60 -2.08
N TYR A 3 1.24 -6.96 -1.66
CA TYR A 3 0.29 -6.17 -0.90
C TYR A 3 -0.45 -7.08 0.10
N ASP A 4 -1.27 -6.49 0.97
CA ASP A 4 -1.97 -7.16 2.07
C ASP A 4 -1.03 -7.85 3.08
N MET A 5 0.19 -7.29 3.23
CA MET A 5 1.16 -7.78 4.21
C MET A 5 0.76 -7.38 5.63
N HIS A 6 -0.07 -6.34 5.78
CA HIS A 6 -0.63 -5.86 7.04
C HIS A 6 -2.10 -5.50 6.87
N GLY A 7 -2.90 -5.71 7.92
CA GLY A 7 -4.32 -5.39 7.97
C GLY A 7 -4.88 -5.45 9.39
N VAL A 8 -6.17 -5.21 9.53
CA VAL A 8 -6.86 -5.15 10.83
C VAL A 8 -6.70 -6.40 11.69
N TRP A 9 -6.43 -7.55 11.09
CA TRP A 9 -6.19 -8.83 11.78
C TRP A 9 -4.98 -8.85 12.71
N GLU A 10 -4.06 -7.89 12.58
CA GLU A 10 -2.87 -7.80 13.44
C GLU A 10 -3.10 -6.94 14.69
N GLY A 11 -4.18 -6.17 14.75
CA GLY A 11 -4.53 -5.29 15.88
C GLY A 11 -3.61 -4.07 16.03
N TYR A 12 -2.94 -3.65 14.97
CA TYR A 12 -2.20 -2.39 14.86
C TYR A 12 -2.18 -1.88 13.41
N ALA A 13 -2.02 -0.57 13.25
CA ALA A 13 -1.96 0.06 11.93
C ALA A 13 -0.54 -0.04 11.34
N ASP A 14 -0.46 -0.54 10.11
CA ASP A 14 0.78 -0.55 9.34
C ASP A 14 0.50 -0.48 7.84
N HIS A 15 1.54 -0.16 7.06
CA HIS A 15 1.45 -0.07 5.61
C HIS A 15 1.47 -1.46 4.98
N HIS A 16 0.44 -1.81 4.20
CA HIS A 16 0.23 -3.16 3.68
C HIS A 16 1.10 -3.54 2.48
N SER A 17 1.87 -2.59 1.94
CA SER A 17 2.74 -2.80 0.76
C SER A 17 4.05 -2.01 0.88
N LYS A 18 4.72 -2.10 2.05
CA LYS A 18 6.01 -1.42 2.29
C LYS A 18 7.05 -1.84 1.26
N LEU A 19 7.80 -0.87 0.70
CA LEU A 19 8.91 -1.19 -0.20
C LEU A 19 10.06 -1.85 0.55
N PHE A 20 10.51 -1.26 1.65
CA PHE A 20 11.58 -1.77 2.50
C PHE A 20 11.12 -1.94 3.95
N LYS A 21 11.80 -2.79 4.70
CA LYS A 21 11.64 -2.85 6.16
C LYS A 21 12.04 -1.51 6.78
N ARG A 22 11.41 -1.15 7.89
CA ARG A 22 11.88 -0.06 8.75
C ARG A 22 12.96 -0.57 9.71
N GLU A 23 13.76 0.32 10.25
CA GLU A 23 14.80 -0.01 11.22
C GLU A 23 14.25 -0.76 12.44
N ASN A 24 13.05 -0.39 12.89
CA ASN A 24 12.39 -0.98 14.06
C ASN A 24 11.47 -2.18 13.75
N ASP A 25 11.43 -2.65 12.49
CA ASP A 25 10.70 -3.86 12.16
C ASP A 25 11.49 -5.09 12.63
N TYR A 26 10.92 -5.88 13.54
CA TYR A 26 11.51 -7.10 14.08
C TYR A 26 10.84 -8.37 13.52
N TYR A 27 11.47 -9.52 13.73
CA TYR A 27 10.91 -10.80 13.29
C TYR A 27 9.52 -11.08 13.93
N PRO A 28 8.53 -11.60 13.19
CA PRO A 28 8.55 -11.94 11.75
C PRO A 28 8.26 -10.77 10.81
N TYR A 29 7.89 -9.58 11.31
CA TYR A 29 7.39 -8.44 10.54
C TYR A 29 8.46 -7.78 9.64
N ASN A 30 9.74 -7.99 9.93
CA ASN A 30 10.85 -7.51 9.11
C ASN A 30 10.92 -8.16 7.71
N SER A 31 10.19 -9.26 7.49
CA SER A 31 10.05 -9.92 6.19
C SER A 31 8.81 -9.47 5.41
N LEU A 32 7.89 -8.73 6.04
CA LEU A 32 6.65 -8.26 5.43
C LEU A 32 6.88 -6.94 4.66
N ASN A 33 7.65 -7.03 3.58
CA ASN A 33 7.91 -5.93 2.66
C ASN A 33 8.23 -6.45 1.25
N VAL A 34 8.09 -5.57 0.27
CA VAL A 34 8.22 -5.90 -1.15
C VAL A 34 9.63 -6.39 -1.48
N ASP A 35 10.66 -5.69 -0.99
CA ASP A 35 12.07 -6.04 -1.25
C ASP A 35 12.39 -7.45 -0.76
N TYR A 36 12.02 -7.76 0.47
CA TYR A 36 12.21 -9.12 1.01
C TYR A 36 11.50 -10.17 0.16
N ALA A 37 10.22 -9.98 -0.17
CA ALA A 37 9.43 -10.94 -0.91
C ALA A 37 10.02 -11.23 -2.29
N MET A 38 10.41 -10.19 -3.04
CA MET A 38 11.00 -10.34 -4.37
C MET A 38 12.37 -11.01 -4.33
N ASN A 39 13.22 -10.64 -3.38
CA ASN A 39 14.54 -11.25 -3.21
C ASN A 39 14.43 -12.70 -2.70
N TYR A 40 13.48 -13.01 -1.84
CA TYR A 40 13.22 -14.37 -1.37
C TYR A 40 12.91 -15.31 -2.54
N TRP A 41 11.96 -14.95 -3.41
CA TRP A 41 11.64 -15.77 -4.58
C TRP A 41 12.84 -15.92 -5.52
N HIS A 42 13.59 -14.85 -5.76
CA HIS A 42 14.81 -14.92 -6.57
C HIS A 42 15.84 -15.87 -5.95
N SER A 43 16.06 -15.83 -4.64
CA SER A 43 16.98 -16.72 -3.93
C SER A 43 16.58 -18.20 -3.99
N LYS A 44 15.28 -18.47 -4.20
CA LYS A 44 14.75 -19.83 -4.41
C LYS A 44 14.83 -20.30 -5.86
N GLY A 45 15.52 -19.55 -6.71
CA GLY A 45 15.77 -19.93 -8.12
C GLY A 45 14.80 -19.35 -9.13
N ALA A 46 13.85 -18.50 -8.72
CA ALA A 46 12.97 -17.82 -9.68
C ALA A 46 13.75 -16.74 -10.46
N PRO A 47 13.83 -16.82 -11.80
CA PRO A 47 14.52 -15.80 -12.58
C PRO A 47 13.74 -14.48 -12.56
N LYS A 48 14.45 -13.35 -12.46
CA LYS A 48 13.85 -12.01 -12.30
C LYS A 48 12.79 -11.68 -13.37
N HIS A 49 13.04 -12.07 -14.62
CA HIS A 49 12.11 -11.81 -15.73
C HIS A 49 10.79 -12.62 -15.67
N LYS A 50 10.68 -13.59 -14.75
CA LYS A 50 9.45 -14.34 -14.48
C LYS A 50 8.76 -13.90 -13.18
N LEU A 51 9.41 -13.05 -12.40
CA LEU A 51 8.81 -12.50 -11.19
C LEU A 51 8.01 -11.25 -11.53
N ILE A 52 6.77 -11.23 -11.08
CA ILE A 52 5.84 -10.15 -11.30
C ILE A 52 5.62 -9.40 -9.99
N LEU A 53 5.94 -8.11 -10.00
CA LEU A 53 5.62 -7.21 -8.90
C LEU A 53 4.17 -6.72 -9.05
N GLY A 54 3.30 -7.14 -8.14
CA GLY A 54 1.95 -6.58 -8.02
C GLY A 54 1.97 -5.32 -7.16
N VAL A 55 1.31 -4.25 -7.61
CA VAL A 55 1.20 -2.96 -6.93
C VAL A 55 -0.26 -2.65 -6.66
N PRO A 56 -0.66 -2.29 -5.41
CA PRO A 56 -2.04 -2.01 -5.06
C PRO A 56 -2.46 -0.60 -5.47
N PHE A 57 -3.67 -0.46 -6.01
CA PHE A 57 -4.36 0.82 -6.18
C PHE A 57 -5.47 1.00 -5.13
N TYR A 58 -5.14 0.68 -3.89
CA TYR A 58 -6.01 0.80 -2.73
C TYR A 58 -5.19 1.00 -1.46
N GLY A 59 -5.85 1.37 -0.38
CA GLY A 59 -5.25 1.46 0.94
C GLY A 59 -5.96 0.59 1.96
N ARG A 60 -5.23 0.17 2.98
CA ARG A 60 -5.80 -0.48 4.17
C ARG A 60 -6.11 0.56 5.22
N THR A 61 -7.33 0.46 5.78
CA THR A 61 -7.86 1.38 6.78
C THR A 61 -7.83 0.75 8.18
N PHE A 62 -7.65 1.60 9.19
CA PHE A 62 -7.59 1.20 10.58
C PHE A 62 -8.26 2.25 11.46
N LEU A 63 -8.85 1.83 12.60
CA LEU A 63 -9.28 2.70 13.69
C LEU A 63 -8.30 2.58 14.85
N LEU A 64 -7.57 3.64 15.15
CA LEU A 64 -6.58 3.66 16.23
C LEU A 64 -7.25 3.68 17.60
N LYS A 65 -6.77 2.85 18.54
CA LYS A 65 -7.20 2.91 19.94
C LYS A 65 -6.75 4.19 20.64
N ASN A 66 -5.63 4.75 20.18
CA ASN A 66 -5.10 6.03 20.67
C ASN A 66 -4.60 6.85 19.48
N PRO A 67 -5.30 7.91 19.07
CA PRO A 67 -4.92 8.77 17.94
C PRO A 67 -3.52 9.41 18.06
N SER A 68 -3.00 9.58 19.27
CA SER A 68 -1.64 10.11 19.49
C SER A 68 -0.55 9.12 19.04
N ASN A 69 -0.85 7.82 18.94
CA ASN A 69 0.07 6.78 18.52
C ASN A 69 -0.16 6.46 17.03
N ASN A 70 0.04 7.42 16.15
CA ASN A 70 -0.26 7.31 14.72
C ASN A 70 0.93 6.90 13.84
N GLN A 71 2.12 6.69 14.43
CA GLN A 71 3.27 6.16 13.68
C GLN A 71 3.04 4.68 13.36
N PRO A 72 3.19 4.24 12.08
CA PRO A 72 2.90 2.86 11.69
C PRO A 72 3.74 1.84 12.46
N GLY A 73 3.14 0.69 12.75
CA GLY A 73 3.76 -0.42 13.45
C GLY A 73 3.10 -0.74 14.81
N PRO A 74 3.68 -1.65 15.59
CA PRO A 74 3.04 -2.25 16.78
C PRO A 74 2.60 -1.29 17.88
N LYS A 75 3.11 -0.05 17.89
CA LYS A 75 2.68 1.00 18.83
C LYS A 75 1.34 1.64 18.45
N ALA A 76 1.00 1.65 17.16
CA ALA A 76 -0.25 2.18 16.63
C ALA A 76 -1.39 1.15 16.78
N LYS A 77 -1.71 0.76 18.00
CA LYS A 77 -2.76 -0.23 18.28
C LYS A 77 -4.08 0.18 17.63
N SER A 78 -4.68 -0.75 16.89
CA SER A 78 -5.98 -0.57 16.24
C SER A 78 -7.06 -1.46 16.83
N LEU A 79 -8.30 -1.14 16.50
CA LEU A 79 -9.45 -2.01 16.73
C LEU A 79 -9.43 -3.16 15.71
N SER A 80 -10.20 -4.21 15.95
CA SER A 80 -10.47 -5.29 15.00
C SER A 80 -11.42 -4.86 13.88
N GLU A 81 -12.21 -3.82 14.14
CA GLU A 81 -13.08 -3.16 13.18
C GLU A 81 -12.32 -1.99 12.52
N SER A 82 -12.78 -1.58 11.35
CA SER A 82 -12.23 -0.45 10.63
C SER A 82 -13.35 0.36 9.98
N PHE A 83 -13.01 1.41 9.27
CA PHE A 83 -13.98 2.19 8.52
C PHE A 83 -13.96 1.80 7.04
N GLU A 84 -15.07 2.03 6.39
CA GLU A 84 -15.31 1.84 4.96
C GLU A 84 -15.37 3.19 4.24
N GLY A 85 -15.29 3.16 2.94
CA GLY A 85 -15.48 4.31 2.06
C GLY A 85 -16.89 4.36 1.51
N ASP A 86 -17.29 5.55 1.02
CA ASP A 86 -18.63 5.79 0.44
C ASP A 86 -18.89 4.98 -0.84
N PHE A 87 -17.84 4.49 -1.50
CA PHE A 87 -17.92 3.78 -2.78
C PHE A 87 -17.50 2.33 -2.70
N THR A 88 -16.49 2.03 -1.87
CA THR A 88 -16.04 0.65 -1.68
C THR A 88 -16.93 -0.12 -0.75
N GLU A 89 -17.57 0.53 0.23
CA GLU A 89 -18.48 -0.08 1.20
C GLU A 89 -17.91 -1.35 1.85
N GLU A 90 -16.55 -1.41 1.97
CA GLU A 90 -15.82 -2.54 2.56
C GLU A 90 -14.94 -2.05 3.71
N GLN A 91 -15.14 -2.62 4.89
CA GLN A 91 -14.33 -2.30 6.07
C GLN A 91 -12.87 -2.73 5.86
N GLY A 92 -11.95 -1.88 6.26
CA GLY A 92 -10.53 -2.16 6.14
C GLY A 92 -9.94 -1.89 4.75
N PHE A 93 -10.72 -1.32 3.83
CA PHE A 93 -10.33 -1.12 2.45
C PHE A 93 -10.87 0.23 1.91
N LEU A 94 -10.02 0.95 1.16
CA LEU A 94 -10.43 2.12 0.37
C LEU A 94 -9.79 2.07 -1.00
N SER A 95 -10.57 2.31 -2.04
CA SER A 95 -10.02 2.49 -3.38
C SER A 95 -9.10 3.72 -3.44
N TYR A 96 -8.13 3.72 -4.34
CA TYR A 96 -7.24 4.88 -4.51
C TYR A 96 -8.00 6.15 -4.89
N PHE A 97 -9.09 6.03 -5.60
CA PHE A 97 -9.98 7.14 -5.93
C PHE A 97 -10.55 7.82 -4.67
N GLU A 98 -11.01 7.04 -3.69
CA GLU A 98 -11.51 7.57 -2.42
C GLU A 98 -10.39 8.21 -1.61
N ILE A 99 -9.22 7.58 -1.58
CA ILE A 99 -8.02 8.13 -0.94
C ILE A 99 -7.67 9.50 -1.55
N CYS A 100 -7.72 9.63 -2.88
CA CYS A 100 -7.49 10.91 -3.56
C CYS A 100 -8.48 12.01 -3.15
N LYS A 101 -9.74 11.67 -2.87
CA LYS A 101 -10.72 12.62 -2.31
C LYS A 101 -10.33 13.04 -0.89
N LEU A 102 -10.02 12.07 -0.03
CA LEU A 102 -9.63 12.34 1.36
C LEU A 102 -8.34 13.17 1.45
N ARG A 103 -7.38 12.96 0.55
CA ARG A 103 -6.14 13.76 0.47
C ARG A 103 -6.37 15.25 0.18
N LYS A 104 -7.51 15.62 -0.41
CA LYS A 104 -7.89 17.02 -0.65
C LYS A 104 -8.54 17.69 0.58
N ASP A 105 -9.00 16.91 1.54
CA ASP A 105 -9.55 17.42 2.80
C ASP A 105 -8.41 17.82 3.74
N PRO A 106 -8.31 19.10 4.14
CA PRO A 106 -7.23 19.59 5.02
C PRO A 106 -7.24 18.99 6.43
N GLY A 107 -8.32 18.31 6.81
CA GLY A 107 -8.40 17.57 8.06
C GLY A 107 -7.56 16.29 8.08
N TRP A 108 -7.16 15.75 6.91
CA TRP A 108 -6.32 14.59 6.82
C TRP A 108 -4.82 14.95 6.80
N ILE A 109 -4.08 14.45 7.76
CA ILE A 109 -2.64 14.69 7.89
C ILE A 109 -1.89 13.61 7.14
N GLN A 110 -1.21 13.98 6.05
CA GLN A 110 -0.41 13.09 5.21
C GLN A 110 1.04 13.05 5.72
N LYS A 111 1.60 11.85 5.84
CA LYS A 111 2.98 11.63 6.30
C LYS A 111 3.66 10.49 5.59
N LYS A 112 4.99 10.42 5.76
CA LYS A 112 5.82 9.27 5.41
C LYS A 112 6.45 8.69 6.66
N ASP A 113 6.58 7.37 6.70
CA ASP A 113 7.36 6.69 7.74
C ASP A 113 8.88 6.82 7.51
N SER A 114 9.68 6.24 8.39
CA SER A 114 11.15 6.29 8.31
C SER A 114 11.73 5.62 7.05
N SER A 115 10.98 4.74 6.40
CA SER A 115 11.35 4.08 5.14
C SER A 115 10.69 4.74 3.92
N GLY A 116 9.97 5.85 4.13
CA GLY A 116 9.33 6.64 3.09
C GLY A 116 8.01 6.06 2.56
N ASN A 117 7.35 5.17 3.29
CA ASN A 117 6.02 4.69 2.93
C ASN A 117 4.96 5.69 3.36
N ASP A 118 3.96 5.89 2.50
CA ASP A 118 2.95 6.92 2.68
C ASP A 118 1.81 6.43 3.58
N TYR A 119 1.38 7.28 4.49
CA TYR A 119 0.18 7.08 5.29
C TYR A 119 -0.49 8.41 5.60
N MET A 120 -1.75 8.37 5.95
CA MET A 120 -2.48 9.54 6.43
C MET A 120 -3.43 9.17 7.57
N TYR A 121 -3.75 10.17 8.38
CA TYR A 121 -4.68 9.99 9.49
C TYR A 121 -5.50 11.25 9.75
N LYS A 122 -6.69 11.04 10.33
CA LYS A 122 -7.58 12.07 10.84
C LYS A 122 -8.29 11.51 12.07
N ASP A 123 -8.10 12.14 13.22
CA ASP A 123 -8.59 11.65 14.51
C ASP A 123 -8.08 10.22 14.76
N ASP A 124 -8.97 9.23 14.93
CA ASP A 124 -8.67 7.81 15.09
C ASP A 124 -8.55 7.04 13.77
N LYS A 125 -8.94 7.64 12.64
CA LYS A 125 -8.87 7.02 11.31
C LYS A 125 -7.46 7.07 10.76
N TRP A 126 -6.96 5.94 10.27
CA TRP A 126 -5.63 5.80 9.72
C TRP A 126 -5.66 4.99 8.42
N ILE A 127 -4.87 5.39 7.42
CA ILE A 127 -4.81 4.74 6.11
C ILE A 127 -3.35 4.60 5.68
N GLY A 128 -2.93 3.37 5.32
CA GLY A 128 -1.67 3.10 4.62
C GLY A 128 -1.94 2.86 3.14
N TYR A 129 -1.23 3.56 2.26
CA TYR A 129 -1.47 3.51 0.81
C TYR A 129 -0.20 3.87 0.03
N ASP A 130 -0.17 3.55 -1.26
CA ASP A 130 0.91 3.98 -2.15
C ASP A 130 0.53 5.28 -2.88
N THR A 131 1.42 6.28 -2.83
CA THR A 131 1.35 7.45 -3.71
C THR A 131 1.98 7.14 -5.07
N LYS A 132 1.80 8.03 -6.05
CA LYS A 132 2.49 7.96 -7.34
C LYS A 132 4.00 7.81 -7.14
N GLU A 133 4.58 8.63 -6.27
CA GLU A 133 6.01 8.62 -5.95
C GLU A 133 6.46 7.30 -5.29
N ALA A 134 5.61 6.69 -4.46
CA ALA A 134 5.90 5.39 -3.86
C ALA A 134 5.91 4.28 -4.93
N ILE A 135 4.98 4.33 -5.88
CA ILE A 135 4.92 3.40 -7.00
C ILE A 135 6.15 3.59 -7.91
N GLU A 136 6.52 4.83 -8.26
CA GLU A 136 7.72 5.14 -9.04
C GLU A 136 8.98 4.55 -8.41
N ARG A 137 9.13 4.69 -7.10
CA ARG A 137 10.26 4.08 -6.36
C ARG A 137 10.24 2.55 -6.45
N LYS A 138 9.07 1.91 -6.31
CA LYS A 138 8.94 0.45 -6.47
C LYS A 138 9.35 0.00 -7.86
N VAL A 139 8.89 0.68 -8.89
CA VAL A 139 9.24 0.40 -10.29
C VAL A 139 10.74 0.58 -10.51
N SER A 140 11.35 1.67 -10.05
CA SER A 140 12.79 1.94 -10.19
C SER A 140 13.65 0.87 -9.51
N VAL A 141 13.29 0.43 -8.29
CA VAL A 141 14.04 -0.62 -7.58
C VAL A 141 13.94 -1.96 -8.29
N PHE A 142 12.80 -2.24 -8.92
CA PHE A 142 12.51 -3.52 -9.58
C PHE A 142 12.44 -3.41 -11.11
N GLU A 143 13.19 -2.50 -11.74
CA GLU A 143 13.20 -2.28 -13.20
C GLU A 143 13.52 -3.54 -14.04
N LYS A 144 14.24 -4.53 -13.44
CA LYS A 144 14.57 -5.83 -14.05
C LYS A 144 13.49 -6.90 -13.85
N TYR A 145 12.38 -6.55 -13.19
CA TYR A 145 11.23 -7.42 -12.94
C TYR A 145 10.05 -6.97 -13.80
N VAL A 146 9.09 -7.85 -13.99
CA VAL A 146 7.81 -7.47 -14.60
C VAL A 146 6.95 -6.80 -13.53
N VAL A 147 6.50 -5.57 -13.76
CA VAL A 147 5.61 -4.86 -12.85
C VAL A 147 4.18 -4.90 -13.40
N ILE A 148 3.25 -5.39 -12.61
CA ILE A 148 1.81 -5.38 -12.92
C ILE A 148 1.09 -4.58 -11.87
N PHE A 149 0.27 -3.64 -12.32
CA PHE A 149 -0.62 -2.87 -11.47
C PHE A 149 -1.92 -3.68 -11.26
N TYR A 150 -2.24 -3.90 -10.00
CA TYR A 150 -3.48 -4.55 -9.62
C TYR A 150 -4.48 -3.50 -9.15
N THR A 151 -5.55 -3.34 -9.94
CA THR A 151 -6.71 -2.54 -9.54
C THR A 151 -7.86 -3.49 -9.25
N GLU A 152 -8.29 -3.58 -8.03
CA GLU A 152 -9.56 -4.19 -7.70
C GLU A 152 -10.65 -3.15 -7.99
N ILE A 153 -11.32 -3.31 -9.13
CA ILE A 153 -12.49 -2.51 -9.45
C ILE A 153 -13.69 -3.30 -8.96
N LEU A 154 -14.51 -2.70 -8.13
CA LEU A 154 -15.78 -3.19 -7.54
C LEU A 154 -16.83 -3.72 -8.55
N THR A 155 -16.49 -3.86 -9.81
CA THR A 155 -17.37 -4.36 -10.86
C THR A 155 -17.04 -5.76 -11.37
N GLY A 156 -16.19 -6.50 -10.65
CA GLY A 156 -15.81 -7.88 -11.05
C GLY A 156 -14.96 -7.98 -12.32
N LYS A 157 -14.42 -6.88 -12.82
CA LYS A 157 -13.51 -6.89 -13.98
C LYS A 157 -12.08 -6.55 -13.51
N VAL A 158 -11.23 -7.55 -13.55
CA VAL A 158 -9.78 -7.39 -13.42
C VAL A 158 -9.25 -6.78 -14.71
N VAL A 159 -8.75 -5.55 -14.66
CA VAL A 159 -8.01 -4.97 -15.79
C VAL A 159 -6.52 -5.25 -15.53
N LEU A 160 -6.01 -6.29 -16.15
CA LEU A 160 -4.57 -6.57 -16.20
C LEU A 160 -3.94 -5.67 -17.26
N TRP A 161 -3.18 -4.67 -16.82
CA TRP A 161 -2.32 -3.90 -17.70
C TRP A 161 -0.88 -4.40 -17.52
N CYS A 162 -0.39 -5.12 -18.52
CA CYS A 162 1.00 -5.55 -18.60
C CYS A 162 1.76 -4.53 -19.46
N PHE A 163 2.70 -3.77 -18.88
CA PHE A 163 3.50 -2.82 -19.63
C PHE A 163 4.99 -3.13 -19.50
N PHE A 164 5.61 -3.34 -20.64
CA PHE A 164 7.05 -3.29 -20.80
C PHE A 164 7.49 -1.83 -20.98
N ASN A 165 8.35 -1.33 -20.09
CA ASN A 165 9.09 -0.06 -20.18
C ASN A 165 8.33 1.28 -20.37
N ILE A 166 8.39 2.11 -19.34
CA ILE A 166 8.46 3.59 -19.32
C ILE A 166 7.19 4.41 -19.67
N TYR A 167 6.12 3.90 -20.28
CA TYR A 167 5.00 4.73 -20.76
C TYR A 167 3.76 4.80 -19.85
N ILE A 168 3.77 4.24 -18.66
CA ILE A 168 2.55 4.07 -17.82
C ILE A 168 2.10 5.36 -17.14
N PHE A 169 3.02 6.29 -16.87
CA PHE A 169 2.72 7.46 -16.03
C PHE A 169 1.84 8.52 -16.68
N PHE A 170 1.72 8.56 -17.99
CA PHE A 170 0.90 9.56 -18.69
C PHE A 170 -0.60 9.28 -18.69
N TYR A 171 -1.05 8.07 -18.35
CA TYR A 171 -2.47 7.71 -18.39
C TYR A 171 -3.18 7.84 -17.03
N ILE A 172 -2.46 7.81 -15.92
CA ILE A 172 -3.08 7.92 -14.57
C ILE A 172 -3.62 9.34 -14.34
N ASP A 173 -2.94 10.37 -14.83
CA ASP A 173 -3.39 11.76 -14.66
C ASP A 173 -4.63 12.15 -15.49
N ARG A 174 -5.02 11.36 -16.51
CA ARG A 174 -6.19 11.67 -17.35
C ARG A 174 -7.51 10.99 -16.94
N TRP A 175 -7.47 10.03 -16.00
CA TRP A 175 -8.66 9.30 -15.56
C TRP A 175 -9.05 9.59 -14.11
N ILE A 176 -8.35 10.49 -13.45
CA ILE A 176 -8.68 10.99 -12.11
C ILE A 176 -9.19 12.44 -12.27
N ILE A 177 -10.34 12.60 -12.87
CA ILE A 177 -11.14 13.82 -12.82
C ILE A 177 -12.45 13.50 -12.11
#